data_c4d3088a589861570a456702f7cea2cf
#
_entry.id   c4d3088a589861570a456702f7cea2cf
#
_cell.length_a   1.000
_cell.length_b   1.000
_cell.length_c   1.000
_cell.angle_alpha   90.00
_cell.angle_beta   90.00
_cell.angle_gamma   90.00
#
_symmetry.space_group_name_H-M   'P 1'
#
loop_
_entity.id
_entity.type
_entity.pdbx_description
1 polymer ?
#
loop_
_entity_poly.entity_id
_entity_poly.type
_entity_poly.pdbx_seq_one_letter_code
_entity_poly.pdbx_strand_id
1 'polypeptide(L)'
;VGSEFRFEGQGTLVVLARDLYGWGNLCEFITHARRAAPKGGYRLPPLADALVALQGCELLWSPMRGTLDTPESIASCADWISAAGRFDSKITLLGELNGAADDALWLSQLQHLKEATGCSLAAAGDVHLHVRAAKRLHDVMTAIRIGKPVAESGFELHANGERHLRSRERLAEVVPPDL
;
A
#
# COMPACT_ATOMS: atom_id res chain seq x y z
N VAL A 1 -2.93 0.73 16.16
CA VAL A 1 -2.22 1.97 15.75
C VAL A 1 -1.23 1.60 14.65
N GLY A 2 -1.09 2.45 13.61
CA GLY A 2 -0.23 2.17 12.48
C GLY A 2 0.24 3.41 11.76
N SER A 3 1.04 3.18 10.71
CA SER A 3 1.55 4.20 9.81
C SER A 3 1.69 3.64 8.40
N GLU A 4 1.67 4.52 7.42
CA GLU A 4 1.90 4.22 6.02
C GLU A 4 3.25 4.80 5.57
N PHE A 5 4.00 4.02 4.80
CA PHE A 5 5.29 4.41 4.25
C PHE A 5 5.30 4.15 2.74
N ARG A 6 5.61 5.18 1.96
CA ARG A 6 5.71 5.08 0.50
C ARG A 6 7.15 4.88 0.09
N PHE A 7 7.44 3.75 -0.53
CA PHE A 7 8.72 3.43 -1.14
C PHE A 7 8.64 3.79 -2.63
N GLU A 8 9.39 4.81 -3.01
CA GLU A 8 9.36 5.37 -4.36
C GLU A 8 9.69 4.28 -5.41
N GLY A 9 8.86 4.19 -6.44
CA GLY A 9 9.00 3.20 -7.50
C GLY A 9 8.70 1.75 -7.11
N GLN A 10 8.29 1.45 -5.86
CA GLN A 10 8.07 0.09 -5.38
C GLN A 10 6.64 -0.16 -4.88
N GLY A 11 6.13 0.71 -4.01
CA GLY A 11 4.80 0.56 -3.44
C GLY A 11 4.64 1.19 -2.07
N THR A 12 3.60 0.76 -1.37
CA THR A 12 3.23 1.29 -0.05
C THR A 12 3.24 0.19 0.99
N LEU A 13 3.93 0.42 2.10
CA LEU A 13 3.94 -0.44 3.27
C LEU A 13 3.05 0.18 4.36
N VAL A 14 1.97 -0.50 4.70
CA VAL A 14 1.14 -0.16 5.86
C VAL A 14 1.59 -1.03 7.02
N VAL A 15 1.91 -0.41 8.14
CA VAL A 15 2.46 -1.06 9.34
C VAL A 15 1.49 -0.88 10.49
N LEU A 16 1.05 -1.97 11.10
CA LEU A 16 0.15 -1.97 12.23
C LEU A 16 0.85 -2.61 13.44
N ALA A 17 1.03 -1.85 14.51
CA ALA A 17 1.60 -2.38 15.75
C ALA A 17 0.64 -3.40 16.39
N ARG A 18 1.11 -4.61 16.68
CA ARG A 18 0.34 -5.70 17.33
C ARG A 18 0.27 -5.51 18.83
N ASP A 19 1.35 -4.99 19.40
CA ASP A 19 1.54 -4.83 20.83
C ASP A 19 2.43 -3.63 21.18
N LEU A 20 2.78 -3.45 22.43
CA LEU A 20 3.62 -2.35 22.89
C LEU A 20 5.05 -2.42 22.34
N TYR A 21 5.57 -3.63 22.11
CA TYR A 21 6.89 -3.81 21.50
C TYR A 21 6.90 -3.35 20.04
N GLY A 22 5.93 -3.80 19.25
CA GLY A 22 5.75 -3.34 17.87
C GLY A 22 5.49 -1.83 17.77
N TRP A 23 4.75 -1.26 18.72
CA TRP A 23 4.57 0.19 18.83
C TRP A 23 5.90 0.92 19.05
N GLY A 24 6.75 0.43 19.94
CA GLY A 24 8.08 0.98 20.19
C GLY A 24 8.93 0.98 18.92
N ASN A 25 9.00 -0.16 18.25
CA ASN A 25 9.74 -0.31 16.99
C ASN A 25 9.22 0.60 15.89
N LEU A 26 7.90 0.74 15.75
CA LEU A 26 7.29 1.66 14.79
C LEU A 26 7.65 3.12 15.09
N CYS A 27 7.60 3.54 16.36
CA CYS A 27 7.99 4.89 16.78
C CYS A 27 9.48 5.16 16.50
N GLU A 28 10.36 4.20 16.76
CA GLU A 28 11.78 4.30 16.48
C GLU A 28 12.03 4.40 14.97
N PHE A 29 11.40 3.56 14.17
CA PHE A 29 11.48 3.59 12.72
C PHE A 29 11.08 4.96 12.14
N ILE A 30 9.94 5.51 12.57
CA ILE A 30 9.47 6.84 12.17
C ILE A 30 10.51 7.90 12.54
N THR A 31 11.07 7.80 13.75
CA THR A 31 12.07 8.75 14.26
C THR A 31 13.32 8.73 13.40
N HIS A 32 13.84 7.54 13.10
CA HIS A 32 15.02 7.38 12.23
C HIS A 32 14.76 7.93 10.82
N ALA A 33 13.62 7.59 10.21
CA ALA A 33 13.25 8.08 8.88
C ALA A 33 13.15 9.61 8.83
N ARG A 34 12.57 10.24 9.86
CA ARG A 34 12.46 11.71 9.96
C ARG A 34 13.81 12.38 10.20
N ARG A 35 14.68 11.80 11.03
CA ARG A 35 16.03 12.33 11.31
C ARG A 35 17.00 12.19 10.14
N ALA A 36 16.73 11.25 9.24
CA ALA A 36 17.53 11.03 8.03
C ALA A 36 17.26 12.04 6.90
N ALA A 37 16.33 13.00 7.11
CA ALA A 37 15.93 13.99 6.10
C ALA A 37 15.78 15.39 6.73
N PRO A 38 15.80 16.47 5.92
CA PRO A 38 15.47 17.82 6.37
C PRO A 38 14.06 17.90 6.97
N LYS A 39 13.82 18.93 7.79
CA LYS A 39 12.51 19.16 8.43
C LYS A 39 11.37 19.16 7.40
N GLY A 40 10.36 18.36 7.65
CA GLY A 40 9.19 18.19 6.77
C GLY A 40 9.30 17.00 5.82
N GLY A 41 10.50 16.47 5.60
CA GLY A 41 10.73 15.25 4.82
C GLY A 41 10.93 13.99 5.67
N TYR A 42 11.14 12.87 5.00
CA TYR A 42 11.65 11.63 5.58
C TYR A 42 12.47 10.88 4.52
N ARG A 43 13.38 10.03 4.97
CA ARG A 43 14.13 9.10 4.12
C ARG A 43 13.99 7.71 4.72
N LEU A 44 13.41 6.81 3.95
CA LEU A 44 13.27 5.41 4.33
C LEU A 44 14.57 4.64 4.04
N PRO A 45 14.94 3.67 4.87
CA PRO A 45 15.96 2.69 4.51
C PRO A 45 15.48 1.82 3.34
N PRO A 46 16.36 1.00 2.74
CA PRO A 46 15.94 -0.06 1.83
C PRO A 46 14.83 -0.91 2.46
N LEU A 47 13.89 -1.40 1.63
CA LEU A 47 12.70 -2.12 2.13
C LEU A 47 13.07 -3.33 3.00
N ALA A 48 14.10 -4.10 2.62
CA ALA A 48 14.58 -5.23 3.42
C ALA A 48 15.01 -4.83 4.83
N ASP A 49 15.70 -3.69 4.98
CA ASP A 49 16.15 -3.18 6.29
C ASP A 49 14.96 -2.65 7.12
N ALA A 50 13.96 -2.05 6.45
CA ALA A 50 12.74 -1.61 7.10
C ALA A 50 11.99 -2.78 7.77
N LEU A 51 11.94 -3.93 7.11
CA LEU A 51 11.25 -5.12 7.63
C LEU A 51 11.90 -5.65 8.90
N VAL A 52 13.23 -5.63 8.98
CA VAL A 52 13.98 -6.04 10.19
C VAL A 52 13.67 -5.11 11.38
N ALA A 53 13.54 -3.81 11.12
CA ALA A 53 13.26 -2.81 12.15
C ALA A 53 11.82 -2.84 12.69
N LEU A 54 10.88 -3.46 11.95
CA LEU A 54 9.44 -3.43 12.25
C LEU A 54 8.93 -4.73 12.90
N GLN A 55 9.76 -5.41 13.67
CA GLN A 55 9.34 -6.59 14.43
C GLN A 55 8.20 -6.24 15.39
N GLY A 56 7.29 -7.20 15.62
CA GLY A 56 6.09 -6.98 16.45
C GLY A 56 4.98 -6.19 15.74
N CYS A 57 5.11 -5.96 14.43
CA CYS A 57 4.10 -5.32 13.62
C CYS A 57 3.49 -6.28 12.59
N GLU A 58 2.25 -6.04 12.21
CA GLU A 58 1.68 -6.57 10.96
C GLU A 58 2.14 -5.69 9.80
N LEU A 59 2.59 -6.32 8.73
CA LEU A 59 3.11 -5.66 7.55
C LEU A 59 2.18 -5.93 6.37
N LEU A 60 1.56 -4.88 5.85
CA LEU A 60 0.65 -4.96 4.72
C LEU A 60 1.32 -4.25 3.53
N TRP A 61 1.59 -4.99 2.46
CA TRP A 61 2.29 -4.48 1.30
C TRP A 61 1.37 -4.30 0.11
N SER A 62 1.27 -3.08 -0.39
CA SER A 62 0.62 -2.74 -1.66
C SER A 62 1.69 -2.42 -2.69
N PRO A 63 2.06 -3.36 -3.58
CA PRO A 63 2.98 -3.09 -4.67
C PRO A 63 2.43 -1.99 -5.58
N MET A 64 3.31 -1.18 -6.16
CA MET A 64 2.90 -0.20 -7.16
C MET A 64 2.52 -0.91 -8.45
N ARG A 65 1.39 -0.53 -9.07
CA ARG A 65 1.00 -1.07 -10.39
C ARG A 65 2.10 -0.79 -11.40
N GLY A 66 2.36 -1.76 -12.29
CA GLY A 66 3.47 -1.73 -13.23
C GLY A 66 4.80 -2.26 -12.70
N THR A 67 4.90 -2.57 -11.41
CA THR A 67 6.13 -3.17 -10.85
C THR A 67 6.14 -4.70 -10.88
N LEU A 68 5.06 -5.32 -11.33
CA LEU A 68 4.91 -6.78 -11.43
C LEU A 68 4.64 -7.23 -12.89
N ASP A 69 5.06 -6.44 -13.87
CA ASP A 69 4.71 -6.67 -15.28
C ASP A 69 5.53 -7.77 -15.94
N THR A 70 6.66 -8.19 -15.33
CA THR A 70 7.51 -9.24 -15.86
C THR A 70 7.76 -10.34 -14.83
N PRO A 71 8.04 -11.59 -15.27
CA PRO A 71 8.42 -12.68 -14.35
C PRO A 71 9.61 -12.34 -13.46
N GLU A 72 10.58 -11.59 -13.98
CA GLU A 72 11.78 -11.16 -13.24
C GLU A 72 11.43 -10.18 -12.15
N SER A 73 10.50 -9.25 -12.39
CA SER A 73 10.04 -8.29 -11.38
C SER A 73 9.24 -8.98 -10.27
N ILE A 74 8.41 -9.97 -10.62
CA ILE A 74 7.71 -10.80 -9.65
C ILE A 74 8.71 -11.59 -8.80
N ALA A 75 9.71 -12.22 -9.42
CA ALA A 75 10.75 -12.98 -8.71
C ALA A 75 11.54 -12.06 -7.76
N SER A 76 11.95 -10.87 -8.21
CA SER A 76 12.63 -9.89 -7.37
C SER A 76 11.78 -9.45 -6.18
N CYS A 77 10.48 -9.25 -6.39
CA CYS A 77 9.56 -8.93 -5.30
C CYS A 77 9.40 -10.12 -4.33
N ALA A 78 9.33 -11.35 -4.83
CA ALA A 78 9.24 -12.57 -4.04
C ALA A 78 10.49 -12.79 -3.18
N ASP A 79 11.67 -12.47 -3.71
CA ASP A 79 12.94 -12.64 -2.99
C ASP A 79 13.01 -11.81 -1.72
N TRP A 80 12.66 -10.52 -1.78
CA TRP A 80 12.70 -9.69 -0.58
C TRP A 80 11.56 -10.01 0.40
N ILE A 81 10.38 -10.41 -0.07
CA ILE A 81 9.28 -10.88 0.78
C ILE A 81 9.71 -12.14 1.54
N SER A 82 10.34 -13.10 0.84
CA SER A 82 10.85 -14.32 1.44
C SER A 82 11.98 -14.06 2.44
N ALA A 83 12.83 -13.06 2.16
CA ALA A 83 13.85 -12.62 3.10
C ALA A 83 13.23 -12.02 4.38
N ALA A 84 12.11 -11.32 4.29
CA ALA A 84 11.38 -10.79 5.44
C ALA A 84 10.85 -11.89 6.37
N GLY A 85 10.38 -12.99 5.82
CA GLY A 85 9.90 -14.16 6.59
C GLY A 85 10.93 -14.77 7.52
N ARG A 86 12.23 -14.52 7.29
CA ARG A 86 13.31 -14.96 8.20
C ARG A 86 13.32 -14.22 9.54
N PHE A 87 12.62 -13.09 9.64
CA PHE A 87 12.58 -12.23 10.82
C PHE A 87 11.26 -12.32 11.58
N ASP A 88 10.50 -13.42 11.40
CA ASP A 88 9.16 -13.60 12.00
C ASP A 88 8.13 -12.52 11.59
N SER A 89 8.43 -11.83 10.51
CA SER A 89 7.56 -10.78 9.94
C SER A 89 6.71 -11.38 8.84
N LYS A 90 5.42 -11.55 9.11
CA LYS A 90 4.46 -11.95 8.07
C LYS A 90 4.04 -10.74 7.27
N ILE A 91 4.16 -10.85 5.96
CA ILE A 91 3.67 -9.84 5.03
C ILE A 91 2.35 -10.33 4.44
N THR A 92 1.34 -9.47 4.46
CA THR A 92 0.11 -9.65 3.72
C THR A 92 0.13 -8.72 2.51
N LEU A 93 -0.07 -9.27 1.33
CA LEU A 93 -0.24 -8.48 0.10
C LEU A 93 -1.59 -7.79 0.11
N LEU A 94 -1.66 -6.56 -0.37
CA LEU A 94 -2.91 -5.82 -0.52
C LEU A 94 -3.33 -5.76 -1.98
N GLY A 95 -4.52 -6.26 -2.27
CA GLY A 95 -5.18 -6.17 -3.58
C GLY A 95 -6.14 -4.99 -3.60
N GLU A 96 -5.76 -3.91 -4.26
CA GLU A 96 -6.57 -2.72 -4.43
C GLU A 96 -7.28 -2.75 -5.78
N LEU A 97 -8.57 -3.13 -5.78
CA LEU A 97 -9.43 -3.15 -6.96
C LEU A 97 -10.37 -1.95 -6.91
N ASN A 98 -10.04 -0.92 -7.68
CA ASN A 98 -10.70 0.39 -7.63
C ASN A 98 -11.41 0.74 -8.96
N GLY A 99 -11.83 -0.28 -9.74
CA GLY A 99 -12.53 -0.10 -11.02
C GLY A 99 -11.63 0.46 -12.12
N ALA A 100 -10.33 0.15 -12.08
CA ALA A 100 -9.41 0.45 -13.16
C ALA A 100 -9.54 -0.59 -14.29
N ALA A 101 -9.22 -0.20 -15.51
CA ALA A 101 -9.34 -1.07 -16.68
C ALA A 101 -8.41 -2.31 -16.60
N ASP A 102 -7.33 -2.20 -15.86
CA ASP A 102 -6.30 -3.23 -15.64
C ASP A 102 -6.49 -4.03 -14.34
N ASP A 103 -7.60 -3.84 -13.60
CA ASP A 103 -7.82 -4.53 -12.31
C ASP A 103 -7.73 -6.08 -12.43
N ALA A 104 -8.21 -6.66 -13.52
CA ALA A 104 -8.13 -8.11 -13.73
C ALA A 104 -6.69 -8.59 -13.94
N LEU A 105 -5.89 -7.85 -14.71
CA LEU A 105 -4.47 -8.12 -14.91
C LEU A 105 -3.71 -7.96 -13.59
N TRP A 106 -3.96 -6.87 -12.88
CA TRP A 106 -3.36 -6.60 -11.60
C TRP A 106 -3.63 -7.70 -10.57
N LEU A 107 -4.87 -8.16 -10.49
CA LEU A 107 -5.24 -9.27 -9.63
C LEU A 107 -4.48 -10.55 -9.98
N SER A 108 -4.36 -10.88 -11.26
CA SER A 108 -3.57 -12.04 -11.72
C SER A 108 -2.09 -11.93 -11.32
N GLN A 109 -1.49 -10.76 -11.44
CA GLN A 109 -0.09 -10.52 -11.02
C GLN A 109 0.09 -10.71 -9.50
N LEU A 110 -0.86 -10.20 -8.70
CA LEU A 110 -0.84 -10.40 -7.24
C LEU A 110 -1.04 -11.87 -6.85
N GLN A 111 -1.88 -12.61 -7.57
CA GLN A 111 -2.05 -14.06 -7.37
C GLN A 111 -0.77 -14.82 -7.67
N HIS A 112 -0.08 -14.52 -8.76
CA HIS A 112 1.24 -15.12 -9.06
C HIS A 112 2.27 -14.80 -7.97
N LEU A 113 2.29 -13.56 -7.46
CA LEU A 113 3.18 -13.20 -6.35
C LEU A 113 2.82 -13.94 -5.06
N LYS A 114 1.52 -14.08 -4.75
CA LYS A 114 1.02 -14.90 -3.63
C LYS A 114 1.49 -16.35 -3.75
N GLU A 115 1.37 -16.97 -4.93
CA GLU A 115 1.81 -18.34 -5.17
C GLU A 115 3.32 -18.48 -5.01
N ALA A 116 4.10 -17.55 -5.54
CA ALA A 116 5.55 -17.54 -5.45
C ALA A 116 6.08 -17.37 -4.02
N THR A 117 5.35 -16.64 -3.17
CA THR A 117 5.81 -16.26 -1.81
C THR A 117 5.14 -17.05 -0.70
N GLY A 118 3.95 -17.61 -0.94
CA GLY A 118 3.09 -18.17 0.09
C GLY A 118 2.45 -17.12 1.03
N CYS A 119 2.55 -15.82 0.70
CA CYS A 119 1.93 -14.75 1.47
C CYS A 119 0.41 -14.78 1.39
N SER A 120 -0.24 -14.27 2.43
CA SER A 120 -1.68 -13.96 2.35
C SER A 120 -1.91 -12.79 1.41
N LEU A 121 -3.03 -12.82 0.69
CA LEU A 121 -3.51 -11.70 -0.11
C LEU A 121 -4.85 -11.23 0.49
N ALA A 122 -4.99 -9.95 0.72
CA ALA A 122 -6.19 -9.35 1.31
C ALA A 122 -6.71 -8.20 0.46
N ALA A 123 -8.03 -8.06 0.39
CA ALA A 123 -8.67 -6.92 -0.27
C ALA A 123 -8.40 -5.62 0.49
N ALA A 124 -8.01 -4.58 -0.24
CA ALA A 124 -7.86 -3.23 0.29
C ALA A 124 -8.53 -2.21 -0.64
N GLY A 125 -8.87 -1.07 -0.11
CA GLY A 125 -9.58 -0.03 -0.88
C GLY A 125 -8.83 1.28 -0.97
N ASP A 126 -7.69 1.43 -0.30
CA ASP A 126 -6.99 2.72 -0.18
C ASP A 126 -8.00 3.87 0.02
N VAL A 127 -8.75 3.78 1.13
CA VAL A 127 -9.95 4.59 1.34
C VAL A 127 -9.58 6.04 1.66
N HIS A 128 -10.00 6.95 0.80
CA HIS A 128 -9.88 8.41 0.96
C HIS A 128 -11.23 9.11 1.15
N LEU A 129 -12.32 8.42 0.84
CA LEU A 129 -13.67 8.98 0.78
C LEU A 129 -14.61 8.23 1.70
N HIS A 130 -15.48 8.91 2.41
CA HIS A 130 -16.53 8.25 3.20
C HIS A 130 -17.68 7.74 2.32
N VAL A 131 -17.97 8.42 1.20
CA VAL A 131 -18.92 8.00 0.16
C VAL A 131 -18.39 8.40 -1.21
N ARG A 132 -18.86 7.70 -2.28
CA ARG A 132 -18.44 7.98 -3.66
C ARG A 132 -18.64 9.44 -4.09
N ALA A 133 -19.75 10.06 -3.66
CA ALA A 133 -20.08 11.45 -3.99
C ALA A 133 -19.06 12.48 -3.43
N ALA A 134 -18.30 12.12 -2.40
CA ALA A 134 -17.28 12.98 -1.81
C ALA A 134 -16.04 13.18 -2.72
N LYS A 135 -15.96 12.46 -3.85
CA LYS A 135 -14.87 12.63 -4.83
C LYS A 135 -14.70 14.09 -5.26
N ARG A 136 -15.79 14.81 -5.53
CA ARG A 136 -15.73 16.22 -5.94
C ARG A 136 -15.01 17.10 -4.90
N LEU A 137 -15.28 16.88 -3.62
CA LEU A 137 -14.59 17.61 -2.55
C LEU A 137 -13.11 17.22 -2.48
N HIS A 138 -12.81 15.93 -2.60
CA HIS A 138 -11.44 15.43 -2.61
C HIS A 138 -10.64 16.03 -3.78
N ASP A 139 -11.23 16.14 -4.97
CA ASP A 139 -10.59 16.74 -6.14
C ASP A 139 -10.24 18.21 -5.90
N VAL A 140 -11.16 18.98 -5.28
CA VAL A 140 -10.89 20.37 -4.90
C VAL A 140 -9.75 20.45 -3.86
N MET A 141 -9.75 19.60 -2.83
CA MET A 141 -8.68 19.57 -1.84
C MET A 141 -7.32 19.21 -2.47
N THR A 142 -7.31 18.25 -3.41
CA THR A 142 -6.10 17.89 -4.16
C THR A 142 -5.61 19.07 -5.01
N ALA A 143 -6.50 19.73 -5.74
CA ALA A 143 -6.19 20.91 -6.56
C ALA A 143 -5.57 22.03 -5.72
N ILE A 144 -6.13 22.31 -4.54
CA ILE A 144 -5.58 23.29 -3.58
C ILE A 144 -4.15 22.87 -3.17
N ARG A 145 -3.96 21.59 -2.81
CA ARG A 145 -2.65 21.08 -2.37
C ARG A 145 -1.57 21.22 -3.43
N ILE A 146 -1.89 21.01 -4.70
CA ILE A 146 -0.94 21.11 -5.82
C ILE A 146 -0.87 22.52 -6.41
N GLY A 147 -1.71 23.45 -5.97
CA GLY A 147 -1.73 24.84 -6.42
C GLY A 147 -2.23 25.02 -7.87
N LYS A 148 -3.15 24.16 -8.34
CA LYS A 148 -3.71 24.20 -9.69
C LYS A 148 -5.25 24.21 -9.67
N PRO A 149 -5.93 24.77 -10.69
CA PRO A 149 -7.36 24.56 -10.86
C PRO A 149 -7.69 23.07 -11.06
N VAL A 150 -8.87 22.62 -10.63
CA VAL A 150 -9.33 21.22 -10.80
C VAL A 150 -9.26 20.78 -12.26
N ALA A 151 -9.65 21.65 -13.21
CA ALA A 151 -9.62 21.35 -14.62
C ALA A 151 -8.21 21.12 -15.20
N GLU A 152 -7.17 21.61 -14.52
CA GLU A 152 -5.76 21.49 -14.91
C GLU A 152 -4.99 20.43 -14.09
N SER A 153 -5.67 19.79 -13.12
CA SER A 153 -5.03 18.86 -12.20
C SER A 153 -4.79 17.47 -12.82
N GLY A 154 -5.48 17.13 -13.90
CA GLY A 154 -5.22 15.93 -14.71
C GLY A 154 -5.10 14.65 -13.90
N PHE A 155 -3.99 13.94 -14.12
CA PHE A 155 -3.69 12.65 -13.47
C PHE A 155 -3.32 12.74 -11.98
N GLU A 156 -3.22 13.94 -11.41
CA GLU A 156 -3.07 14.12 -9.96
C GLU A 156 -4.36 13.82 -9.19
N LEU A 157 -5.48 13.77 -9.91
CA LEU A 157 -6.78 13.39 -9.35
C LEU A 157 -6.99 11.87 -9.48
N HIS A 158 -7.70 11.28 -8.52
CA HIS A 158 -8.16 9.91 -8.68
C HIS A 158 -9.09 9.80 -9.90
N ALA A 159 -8.92 8.73 -10.70
CA ALA A 159 -9.70 8.53 -11.92
C ALA A 159 -11.21 8.41 -11.66
N ASN A 160 -11.58 7.85 -10.49
CA ASN A 160 -12.97 7.61 -10.10
C ASN A 160 -13.18 7.78 -8.59
N GLY A 161 -14.40 7.54 -8.11
CA GLY A 161 -14.77 7.63 -6.69
C GLY A 161 -14.72 6.29 -5.95
N GLU A 162 -14.04 5.27 -6.47
CA GLU A 162 -14.08 3.92 -5.88
C GLU A 162 -13.25 3.77 -4.60
N ARG A 163 -12.38 4.73 -4.29
CA ARG A 163 -11.64 4.79 -3.01
C ARG A 163 -12.51 5.31 -1.86
N HIS A 164 -13.73 4.77 -1.75
CA HIS A 164 -14.68 5.10 -0.70
C HIS A 164 -14.93 3.91 0.24
N LEU A 165 -15.44 4.17 1.44
CA LEU A 165 -15.86 3.13 2.36
C LEU A 165 -16.95 2.27 1.72
N ARG A 166 -16.70 0.96 1.62
CA ARG A 166 -17.62 -0.04 1.08
C ARG A 166 -18.07 -0.98 2.19
N SER A 167 -19.32 -1.42 2.13
CA SER A 167 -19.79 -2.49 3.00
C SER A 167 -19.10 -3.82 2.63
N ARG A 168 -19.15 -4.81 3.53
CA ARG A 168 -18.61 -6.15 3.26
C ARG A 168 -19.29 -6.82 2.07
N GLU A 169 -20.61 -6.64 1.95
CA GLU A 169 -21.41 -7.15 0.83
C GLU A 169 -20.89 -6.55 -0.49
N ARG A 170 -20.67 -5.23 -0.51
CA ARG A 170 -20.17 -4.56 -1.70
C ARG A 170 -18.72 -4.97 -2.03
N LEU A 171 -17.90 -5.22 -1.03
CA LEU A 171 -16.55 -5.75 -1.26
C LEU A 171 -16.60 -7.15 -1.87
N ALA A 172 -17.48 -8.02 -1.38
CA ALA A 172 -17.66 -9.38 -1.91
C ALA A 172 -18.17 -9.44 -3.37
N GLU A 173 -18.78 -8.36 -3.88
CA GLU A 173 -19.16 -8.25 -5.29
C GLU A 173 -17.98 -7.90 -6.22
N VAL A 174 -16.97 -7.24 -5.67
CA VAL A 174 -15.81 -6.69 -6.45
C VAL A 174 -14.58 -7.56 -6.30
N VAL A 175 -14.45 -8.18 -5.14
CA VAL A 175 -13.26 -8.96 -4.77
C VAL A 175 -13.61 -10.45 -4.84
N PRO A 176 -12.82 -11.28 -5.52
CA PRO A 176 -13.01 -12.71 -5.53
C PRO A 176 -13.03 -13.32 -4.12
N PRO A 177 -13.82 -14.38 -3.87
CA PRO A 177 -14.01 -14.95 -2.53
C PRO A 177 -12.76 -15.66 -1.95
N ASP A 178 -11.74 -15.87 -2.75
CA ASP A 178 -10.47 -16.50 -2.41
C ASP A 178 -9.35 -15.49 -2.02
N LEU A 179 -9.74 -14.22 -1.84
CA LEU A 179 -8.92 -13.12 -1.34
C LEU A 179 -9.26 -12.75 0.09
#